data_87d40c3f2cf6b5fd2d5e4eef20a52ee7
#
_entry.id   87d40c3f2cf6b5fd2d5e4eef20a52ee7
#
_cell.length_a   1.000
_cell.length_b   1.000
_cell.length_c   1.000
_cell.angle_alpha   90.00
_cell.angle_beta   90.00
_cell.angle_gamma   90.00
#
_symmetry.space_group_name_H-M   'P 1'
#
loop_
_entity.id
_entity.type
_entity.pdbx_description
1 polymer ?
#
loop_
_entity_poly.entity_id
_entity_poly.type
_entity_poly.pdbx_seq_one_letter_code
_entity_poly.pdbx_strand_id
1 'polypeptide(L)'
;QLPAEDIRALITASLLYDFGYLYVPQAILDKGDDLSDSDRNFIQMNLERGYESIRPRYEECNLPKISLEIIQQFIFQKSQTLKIKDPSPETRLLCDILKVADQFDRLTAMNINNPPVSEVAAMSFLRRHSRTYNPRVVAALAECIHILPTGACVDLSDGEKALVLVENAADFTRPMILKFSNNMIYDLSDPVIGDSLRVTDIMKTMDNRIAIDEEALEHFVADQYIRETADRFRQKKLAIAQRKQKAAQKKSMDDLLDNARVLTPPPIAPVPEEDASPIRKAPRKRMKLV
;
A
#
# COMPACT_ATOMS: atom_id res chain seq x y z
N GLN A 1 3.67 -8.15 5.75
CA GLN A 1 2.85 -9.25 5.20
C GLN A 1 1.77 -9.57 6.22
N LEU A 2 0.54 -9.82 5.75
CA LEU A 2 -0.55 -10.31 6.59
C LEU A 2 -0.38 -11.81 6.85
N PRO A 3 -0.81 -12.33 8.03
CA PRO A 3 -0.94 -13.76 8.29
C PRO A 3 -1.86 -14.45 7.27
N ALA A 4 -1.62 -15.72 6.99
CA ALA A 4 -2.43 -16.47 6.02
C ALA A 4 -3.91 -16.56 6.41
N GLU A 5 -4.21 -16.59 7.71
CA GLU A 5 -5.58 -16.61 8.25
C GLU A 5 -6.30 -15.29 7.97
N ASP A 6 -5.62 -14.15 8.12
CA ASP A 6 -6.17 -12.83 7.83
C ASP A 6 -6.44 -12.65 6.33
N ILE A 7 -5.51 -13.14 5.49
CA ILE A 7 -5.71 -13.15 4.03
C ILE A 7 -6.95 -13.97 3.67
N ARG A 8 -7.09 -15.17 4.25
CA ARG A 8 -8.26 -16.02 4.03
C ARG A 8 -9.55 -15.35 4.50
N ALA A 9 -9.52 -14.71 5.67
CA ALA A 9 -10.66 -13.98 6.21
C ALA A 9 -11.05 -12.80 5.33
N LEU A 10 -10.07 -12.04 4.83
CA LEU A 10 -10.30 -10.90 3.95
C LEU A 10 -10.88 -11.32 2.60
N ILE A 11 -10.34 -12.38 1.98
CA ILE A 11 -10.88 -12.96 0.74
C ILE A 11 -12.33 -13.43 0.95
N THR A 12 -12.62 -14.14 2.05
CA THR A 12 -13.97 -14.58 2.36
C THR A 12 -14.92 -13.39 2.55
N ALA A 13 -14.47 -12.35 3.26
CA ALA A 13 -15.26 -11.14 3.45
C ALA A 13 -15.53 -10.41 2.13
N SER A 14 -14.53 -10.29 1.25
CA SER A 14 -14.66 -9.62 -0.05
C SER A 14 -15.62 -10.32 -1.02
N LEU A 15 -15.83 -11.63 -0.85
CA LEU A 15 -16.77 -12.39 -1.65
C LEU A 15 -18.22 -12.33 -1.14
N LEU A 16 -18.41 -11.94 0.12
CA LEU A 16 -19.71 -12.06 0.79
C LEU A 16 -20.31 -10.73 1.28
N TYR A 17 -19.53 -9.63 1.33
CA TYR A 17 -19.98 -8.37 1.91
C TYR A 17 -21.14 -7.73 1.14
N ASP A 18 -21.25 -8.01 -0.14
CA ASP A 18 -22.26 -7.49 -1.07
C ASP A 18 -23.43 -8.46 -1.33
N PHE A 19 -23.45 -9.62 -0.64
CA PHE A 19 -24.46 -10.65 -0.81
C PHE A 19 -25.90 -10.10 -0.72
N GLY A 20 -26.13 -9.07 0.07
CA GLY A 20 -27.43 -8.42 0.22
C GLY A 20 -27.96 -7.77 -1.05
N TYR A 21 -27.11 -7.44 -2.02
CA TYR A 21 -27.55 -6.90 -3.32
C TYR A 21 -28.41 -7.88 -4.11
N LEU A 22 -28.30 -9.19 -3.85
CA LEU A 22 -29.17 -10.20 -4.48
C LEU A 22 -30.66 -10.02 -4.14
N TYR A 23 -30.97 -9.30 -3.08
CA TYR A 23 -32.32 -8.96 -2.67
C TYR A 23 -32.81 -7.60 -3.18
N VAL A 24 -31.96 -6.85 -3.87
CA VAL A 24 -32.27 -5.53 -4.41
C VAL A 24 -32.80 -5.67 -5.84
N PRO A 25 -34.01 -5.15 -6.17
CA PRO A 25 -34.52 -5.18 -7.53
C PRO A 25 -33.58 -4.45 -8.51
N GLN A 26 -33.40 -5.02 -9.70
CA GLN A 26 -32.58 -4.47 -10.76
C GLN A 26 -32.96 -3.01 -11.08
N ALA A 27 -34.23 -2.68 -11.09
CA ALA A 27 -34.73 -1.33 -11.35
C ALA A 27 -34.24 -0.27 -10.36
N ILE A 28 -33.83 -0.67 -9.15
CA ILE A 28 -33.17 0.25 -8.19
C ILE A 28 -31.67 0.34 -8.50
N LEU A 29 -31.01 -0.78 -8.81
CA LEU A 29 -29.61 -0.81 -9.15
C LEU A 29 -29.28 -0.02 -10.42
N ASP A 30 -30.19 -0.05 -11.39
CA ASP A 30 -30.05 0.66 -12.68
C ASP A 30 -30.10 2.19 -12.54
N LYS A 31 -30.54 2.72 -11.38
CA LYS A 31 -30.55 4.18 -11.14
C LYS A 31 -29.16 4.78 -10.96
N GLY A 32 -28.18 3.98 -10.60
CA GLY A 32 -26.80 4.45 -10.38
C GLY A 32 -26.72 5.61 -9.38
N ASP A 33 -26.28 6.78 -9.84
CA ASP A 33 -26.13 7.98 -8.99
C ASP A 33 -27.47 8.66 -8.66
N ASP A 34 -28.54 8.38 -9.43
CA ASP A 34 -29.89 8.95 -9.25
C ASP A 34 -30.70 8.25 -8.14
N LEU A 35 -30.05 7.50 -7.26
CA LEU A 35 -30.69 6.85 -6.11
C LEU A 35 -31.24 7.91 -5.15
N SER A 36 -32.53 7.82 -4.84
CA SER A 36 -33.16 8.58 -3.78
C SER A 36 -32.69 8.09 -2.39
N ASP A 37 -32.93 8.90 -1.35
CA ASP A 37 -32.65 8.46 0.03
C ASP A 37 -33.44 7.22 0.42
N SER A 38 -34.66 7.07 -0.11
CA SER A 38 -35.48 5.86 0.08
C SER A 38 -34.83 4.64 -0.56
N ASP A 39 -34.30 4.78 -1.79
CA ASP A 39 -33.60 3.69 -2.48
C ASP A 39 -32.32 3.29 -1.71
N ARG A 40 -31.56 4.28 -1.23
CA ARG A 40 -30.34 4.04 -0.42
C ARG A 40 -30.67 3.30 0.88
N ASN A 41 -31.73 3.69 1.57
CA ASN A 41 -32.20 3.01 2.76
C ASN A 41 -32.68 1.58 2.46
N PHE A 42 -33.37 1.38 1.34
CA PHE A 42 -33.79 0.08 0.91
C PHE A 42 -32.61 -0.85 0.60
N ILE A 43 -31.59 -0.35 -0.09
CA ILE A 43 -30.34 -1.09 -0.34
C ILE A 43 -29.68 -1.44 0.99
N GLN A 44 -29.54 -0.47 1.91
CA GLN A 44 -28.93 -0.70 3.22
C GLN A 44 -29.65 -1.82 4.01
N MET A 45 -30.99 -1.79 4.07
CA MET A 45 -31.78 -2.84 4.71
C MET A 45 -31.55 -4.23 4.09
N ASN A 46 -31.38 -4.30 2.76
CA ASN A 46 -31.13 -5.58 2.09
C ASN A 46 -29.69 -6.06 2.31
N LEU A 47 -28.70 -5.18 2.41
CA LEU A 47 -27.35 -5.56 2.83
C LEU A 47 -27.34 -6.14 4.24
N GLU A 48 -28.03 -5.50 5.19
CA GLU A 48 -28.20 -6.00 6.56
C GLU A 48 -28.93 -7.37 6.58
N ARG A 49 -30.00 -7.52 5.79
CA ARG A 49 -30.67 -8.81 5.61
C ARG A 49 -29.77 -9.88 5.02
N GLY A 50 -28.92 -9.52 4.04
CA GLY A 50 -27.90 -10.40 3.46
C GLY A 50 -26.94 -10.93 4.54
N TYR A 51 -26.43 -10.03 5.37
CA TYR A 51 -25.58 -10.39 6.49
C TYR A 51 -26.26 -11.37 7.45
N GLU A 52 -27.48 -11.08 7.89
CA GLU A 52 -28.23 -11.97 8.79
C GLU A 52 -28.54 -13.34 8.17
N SER A 53 -28.66 -13.43 6.85
CA SER A 53 -28.88 -14.70 6.14
C SER A 53 -27.65 -15.57 6.04
N ILE A 54 -26.45 -14.98 5.95
CA ILE A 54 -25.17 -15.72 5.87
C ILE A 54 -24.62 -16.09 7.25
N ARG A 55 -24.92 -15.30 8.29
CA ARG A 55 -24.37 -15.46 9.63
C ARG A 55 -24.53 -16.88 10.23
N PRO A 56 -25.73 -17.53 10.17
CA PRO A 56 -25.89 -18.87 10.69
C PRO A 56 -25.08 -19.92 9.92
N ARG A 57 -24.82 -19.69 8.64
CA ARG A 57 -24.08 -20.62 7.78
C ARG A 57 -22.57 -20.63 8.01
N TYR A 58 -22.05 -19.63 8.72
CA TYR A 58 -20.61 -19.51 8.95
C TYR A 58 -20.04 -20.68 9.75
N GLU A 59 -20.77 -21.15 10.74
CA GLU A 59 -20.35 -22.34 11.55
C GLU A 59 -20.51 -23.63 10.74
N GLU A 60 -21.61 -23.78 10.00
CA GLU A 60 -21.86 -24.93 9.13
C GLU A 60 -20.81 -25.10 8.04
N CYS A 61 -20.35 -23.99 7.45
CA CYS A 61 -19.37 -23.97 6.36
C CYS A 61 -17.91 -23.85 6.84
N ASN A 62 -17.65 -23.81 8.14
CA ASN A 62 -16.31 -23.60 8.73
C ASN A 62 -15.56 -22.40 8.14
N LEU A 63 -16.28 -21.27 7.99
CA LEU A 63 -15.70 -20.02 7.49
C LEU A 63 -14.98 -19.23 8.60
N PRO A 64 -13.96 -18.41 8.28
CA PRO A 64 -13.24 -17.64 9.27
C PRO A 64 -14.17 -16.65 10.01
N LYS A 65 -14.30 -16.73 11.32
CA LYS A 65 -15.16 -15.84 12.11
C LYS A 65 -14.81 -14.35 11.95
N ILE A 66 -13.54 -14.04 11.80
CA ILE A 66 -13.06 -12.67 11.58
C ILE A 66 -13.60 -12.07 10.29
N SER A 67 -13.87 -12.88 9.24
CA SER A 67 -14.50 -12.39 8.02
C SER A 67 -15.94 -11.89 8.25
N LEU A 68 -16.67 -12.52 9.17
CA LEU A 68 -18.01 -12.07 9.54
C LEU A 68 -17.96 -10.72 10.27
N GLU A 69 -16.95 -10.49 11.11
CA GLU A 69 -16.73 -9.20 11.75
C GLU A 69 -16.37 -8.11 10.74
N ILE A 70 -15.53 -8.43 9.74
CA ILE A 70 -15.20 -7.50 8.66
C ILE A 70 -16.46 -7.11 7.88
N ILE A 71 -17.29 -8.07 7.48
CA ILE A 71 -18.54 -7.81 6.77
C ILE A 71 -19.49 -6.96 7.62
N GLN A 72 -19.61 -7.28 8.91
CA GLN A 72 -20.44 -6.52 9.84
C GLN A 72 -19.98 -5.06 9.92
N GLN A 73 -18.68 -4.83 10.11
CA GLN A 73 -18.13 -3.48 10.16
C GLN A 73 -18.35 -2.72 8.85
N PHE A 74 -18.23 -3.38 7.72
CA PHE A 74 -18.37 -2.77 6.40
C PHE A 74 -19.82 -2.35 6.12
N ILE A 75 -20.78 -3.24 6.40
CA ILE A 75 -22.21 -2.99 6.14
C ILE A 75 -22.79 -1.99 7.14
N PHE A 76 -22.54 -2.19 8.44
CA PHE A 76 -23.23 -1.44 9.50
C PHE A 76 -22.55 -0.11 9.85
N GLN A 77 -21.39 0.21 9.29
CA GLN A 77 -20.74 1.51 9.51
C GLN A 77 -21.65 2.69 9.14
N LYS A 78 -22.54 2.50 8.18
CA LYS A 78 -23.53 3.49 7.72
C LYS A 78 -24.94 3.29 8.31
N SER A 79 -25.13 2.24 9.10
CA SER A 79 -26.43 1.94 9.70
C SER A 79 -26.76 2.93 10.82
N GLN A 80 -27.93 3.51 10.77
CA GLN A 80 -28.47 4.36 11.85
C GLN A 80 -29.09 3.55 12.98
N THR A 81 -29.32 2.25 12.77
CA THR A 81 -30.11 1.39 13.65
C THR A 81 -29.28 0.56 14.62
N LEU A 82 -28.05 0.23 14.29
CA LEU A 82 -27.18 -0.63 15.10
C LEU A 82 -25.87 0.06 15.46
N LYS A 83 -25.62 0.23 16.75
CA LYS A 83 -24.30 0.59 17.27
C LYS A 83 -23.44 -0.67 17.32
N ILE A 84 -22.47 -0.75 16.46
CA ILE A 84 -21.51 -1.86 16.46
C ILE A 84 -20.36 -1.54 17.40
N LYS A 85 -19.84 -2.59 18.06
CA LYS A 85 -18.62 -2.47 18.87
C LYS A 85 -17.44 -2.12 17.96
N ASP A 86 -16.57 -1.24 18.42
CA ASP A 86 -15.33 -0.93 17.71
C ASP A 86 -14.51 -2.21 17.44
N PRO A 87 -14.04 -2.40 16.21
CA PRO A 87 -13.25 -3.57 15.85
C PRO A 87 -11.88 -3.56 16.54
N SER A 88 -11.27 -4.72 16.69
CA SER A 88 -9.87 -4.82 17.11
C SER A 88 -8.96 -4.05 16.11
N PRO A 89 -7.75 -3.64 16.51
CA PRO A 89 -6.82 -2.99 15.58
C PRO A 89 -6.53 -3.82 14.33
N GLU A 90 -6.47 -5.15 14.46
CA GLU A 90 -6.25 -6.09 13.36
C GLU A 90 -7.47 -6.12 12.42
N THR A 91 -8.67 -6.33 12.96
CA THR A 91 -9.92 -6.29 12.17
C THR A 91 -10.08 -4.94 11.48
N ARG A 92 -9.71 -3.82 12.14
CA ARG A 92 -9.77 -2.47 11.56
C ARG A 92 -8.89 -2.35 10.33
N LEU A 93 -7.66 -2.89 10.38
CA LEU A 93 -6.76 -2.90 9.22
C LEU A 93 -7.37 -3.68 8.05
N LEU A 94 -7.97 -4.85 8.31
CA LEU A 94 -8.63 -5.65 7.26
C LEU A 94 -9.84 -4.93 6.67
N CYS A 95 -10.63 -4.24 7.49
CA CYS A 95 -11.72 -3.38 7.02
C CYS A 95 -11.21 -2.21 6.16
N ASP A 96 -10.09 -1.58 6.54
CA ASP A 96 -9.47 -0.51 5.76
C ASP A 96 -9.00 -1.02 4.39
N ILE A 97 -8.45 -2.24 4.33
CA ILE A 97 -8.03 -2.87 3.07
C ILE A 97 -9.24 -3.10 2.16
N LEU A 98 -10.30 -3.73 2.67
CA LEU A 98 -11.52 -3.96 1.90
C LEU A 98 -12.12 -2.64 1.40
N LYS A 99 -12.19 -1.62 2.26
CA LYS A 99 -12.74 -0.31 1.95
C LYS A 99 -11.98 0.42 0.84
N VAL A 100 -10.66 0.36 0.87
CA VAL A 100 -9.81 0.97 -0.16
C VAL A 100 -9.95 0.23 -1.48
N ALA A 101 -9.95 -1.11 -1.44
CA ALA A 101 -10.10 -1.95 -2.63
C ALA A 101 -11.48 -1.76 -3.29
N ASP A 102 -12.57 -1.81 -2.50
CA ASP A 102 -13.94 -1.57 -2.97
C ASP A 102 -14.08 -0.18 -3.62
N GLN A 103 -13.53 0.86 -3.00
CA GLN A 103 -13.62 2.20 -3.57
C GLN A 103 -12.80 2.35 -4.84
N PHE A 104 -11.61 1.73 -4.90
CA PHE A 104 -10.80 1.74 -6.11
C PHE A 104 -11.53 1.03 -7.26
N ASP A 105 -12.07 -0.15 -7.01
CA ASP A 105 -12.85 -0.92 -7.98
C ASP A 105 -14.06 -0.12 -8.49
N ARG A 106 -14.84 0.47 -7.59
CA ARG A 106 -16.01 1.31 -7.95
C ARG A 106 -15.64 2.51 -8.84
N LEU A 107 -14.45 3.04 -8.69
CA LEU A 107 -13.99 4.17 -9.51
C LEU A 107 -13.47 3.72 -10.88
N THR A 108 -12.81 2.57 -10.94
CA THR A 108 -12.11 2.09 -12.15
C THR A 108 -12.89 1.07 -12.95
N ALA A 109 -13.84 0.35 -12.33
CA ALA A 109 -14.65 -0.63 -13.03
C ALA A 109 -15.66 0.03 -13.97
N MET A 110 -15.90 -0.64 -15.10
CA MET A 110 -16.97 -0.26 -16.03
C MET A 110 -18.33 -0.38 -15.35
N ASN A 111 -19.02 0.74 -15.21
CA ASN A 111 -20.39 0.78 -14.72
C ASN A 111 -21.32 1.32 -15.82
N ILE A 112 -22.53 0.77 -15.90
CA ILE A 112 -23.53 1.18 -16.90
C ILE A 112 -23.86 2.67 -16.80
N ASN A 113 -23.84 3.23 -15.59
CA ASN A 113 -24.28 4.60 -15.32
C ASN A 113 -23.14 5.60 -15.22
N ASN A 114 -21.93 5.16 -14.89
CA ASN A 114 -20.78 6.03 -14.70
C ASN A 114 -19.58 5.55 -15.53
N PRO A 115 -18.98 6.43 -16.35
CA PRO A 115 -17.76 6.08 -17.03
C PRO A 115 -16.64 5.84 -15.99
N PRO A 116 -15.81 4.80 -16.18
CA PRO A 116 -14.69 4.54 -15.29
C PRO A 116 -13.70 5.71 -15.34
N VAL A 117 -13.14 6.05 -14.19
CA VAL A 117 -12.00 6.96 -14.13
C VAL A 117 -10.70 6.16 -14.28
N SER A 118 -9.63 6.84 -14.66
CA SER A 118 -8.32 6.19 -14.73
C SER A 118 -7.81 5.79 -13.34
N GLU A 119 -6.91 4.82 -13.30
CA GLU A 119 -6.26 4.37 -12.06
C GLU A 119 -5.52 5.52 -11.39
N VAL A 120 -4.91 6.44 -12.17
CA VAL A 120 -4.24 7.65 -11.65
C VAL A 120 -5.23 8.57 -10.95
N ALA A 121 -6.40 8.81 -11.58
CA ALA A 121 -7.44 9.63 -10.99
C ALA A 121 -8.05 8.98 -9.75
N ALA A 122 -8.33 7.66 -9.78
CA ALA A 122 -8.84 6.91 -8.65
C ALA A 122 -7.88 6.94 -7.45
N MET A 123 -6.59 6.69 -7.68
CA MET A 123 -5.58 6.77 -6.63
C MET A 123 -5.38 8.18 -6.09
N SER A 124 -5.43 9.18 -6.95
CA SER A 124 -5.39 10.59 -6.56
C SER A 124 -6.58 10.97 -5.69
N PHE A 125 -7.77 10.42 -5.99
CA PHE A 125 -8.95 10.55 -5.15
C PHE A 125 -8.74 9.94 -3.76
N LEU A 126 -8.29 8.68 -3.68
CA LEU A 126 -8.03 7.99 -2.41
C LEU A 126 -6.99 8.71 -1.54
N ARG A 127 -5.90 9.20 -2.14
CA ARG A 127 -4.85 9.96 -1.43
C ARG A 127 -5.36 11.28 -0.86
N ARG A 128 -6.20 12.03 -1.61
CA ARG A 128 -6.81 13.28 -1.13
C ARG A 128 -7.78 13.08 0.04
N HIS A 129 -8.41 11.92 0.13
CA HIS A 129 -9.37 11.58 1.18
C HIS A 129 -8.73 10.77 2.32
N SER A 130 -7.53 11.14 2.75
CA SER A 130 -6.73 10.44 3.77
C SER A 130 -7.40 10.33 5.15
N ARG A 131 -8.43 11.13 5.44
CA ARG A 131 -9.26 10.99 6.65
C ARG A 131 -10.24 9.82 6.56
N THR A 132 -10.61 9.42 5.35
CA THR A 132 -11.58 8.37 5.08
C THR A 132 -10.91 7.05 4.73
N TYR A 133 -9.80 7.11 4.00
CA TYR A 133 -9.04 5.96 3.52
C TYR A 133 -7.66 5.94 4.18
N ASN A 134 -7.29 4.79 4.73
CA ASN A 134 -6.02 4.63 5.43
C ASN A 134 -4.83 4.85 4.48
N PRO A 135 -3.97 5.87 4.72
CA PRO A 135 -2.89 6.21 3.79
C PRO A 135 -1.88 5.09 3.56
N ARG A 136 -1.66 4.23 4.56
CA ARG A 136 -0.75 3.07 4.44
C ARG A 136 -1.32 2.02 3.49
N VAL A 137 -2.64 1.79 3.56
CA VAL A 137 -3.33 0.85 2.66
C VAL A 137 -3.36 1.39 1.24
N VAL A 138 -3.63 2.69 1.08
CA VAL A 138 -3.60 3.36 -0.23
C VAL A 138 -2.20 3.29 -0.86
N ALA A 139 -1.13 3.49 -0.08
CA ALA A 139 0.24 3.35 -0.56
C ALA A 139 0.56 1.91 -0.98
N ALA A 140 0.15 0.92 -0.18
CA ALA A 140 0.33 -0.50 -0.50
C ALA A 140 -0.42 -0.90 -1.78
N LEU A 141 -1.65 -0.40 -1.98
CA LEU A 141 -2.39 -0.62 -3.22
C LEU A 141 -1.63 -0.06 -4.43
N ALA A 142 -1.09 1.16 -4.33
CA ALA A 142 -0.31 1.79 -5.39
C ALA A 142 0.93 0.97 -5.78
N GLU A 143 1.59 0.35 -4.80
CA GLU A 143 2.74 -0.54 -5.05
C GLU A 143 2.33 -1.86 -5.72
N CYS A 144 1.13 -2.39 -5.37
CA CYS A 144 0.67 -3.68 -5.91
C CYS A 144 0.19 -3.61 -7.35
N ILE A 145 -0.49 -2.52 -7.75
CA ILE A 145 -1.17 -2.44 -9.05
C ILE A 145 -0.34 -1.76 -10.15
N HIS A 146 0.90 -1.29 -9.84
CA HIS A 146 1.78 -0.64 -10.84
C HIS A 146 1.04 0.39 -11.71
N ILE A 147 0.53 1.46 -11.07
CA ILE A 147 -0.38 2.44 -11.70
C ILE A 147 0.17 3.05 -13.00
N LEU A 148 1.45 3.35 -13.00
CA LEU A 148 2.16 3.89 -14.17
C LEU A 148 3.37 3.03 -14.49
N PRO A 149 3.16 1.86 -15.15
CA PRO A 149 4.26 0.98 -15.52
C PRO A 149 5.19 1.64 -16.55
N THR A 150 6.41 1.18 -16.61
CA THR A 150 7.35 1.54 -17.67
C THR A 150 6.73 1.24 -19.03
N GLY A 151 6.75 2.21 -19.95
CA GLY A 151 6.09 2.14 -21.26
C GLY A 151 4.68 2.74 -21.27
N ALA A 152 4.11 3.15 -20.15
CA ALA A 152 2.82 3.84 -20.14
C ALA A 152 2.94 5.24 -20.74
N CYS A 153 2.01 5.60 -21.61
CA CYS A 153 1.86 6.96 -22.12
C CYS A 153 0.97 7.78 -21.15
N VAL A 154 1.39 9.00 -20.85
CA VAL A 154 0.76 9.84 -19.83
C VAL A 154 0.54 11.27 -20.31
N ASP A 155 -0.48 11.90 -19.72
CA ASP A 155 -0.73 13.33 -19.83
C ASP A 155 -0.01 14.06 -18.68
N LEU A 156 0.59 15.21 -19.01
CA LEU A 156 1.32 16.05 -18.07
C LEU A 156 0.51 17.30 -17.68
N SER A 157 0.88 17.92 -16.55
CA SER A 157 0.23 19.11 -16.03
C SER A 157 0.37 20.36 -16.92
N ASP A 158 1.31 20.37 -17.84
CA ASP A 158 1.50 21.42 -18.86
C ASP A 158 0.73 21.15 -20.16
N GLY A 159 -0.07 20.08 -20.19
CA GLY A 159 -0.85 19.67 -21.37
C GLY A 159 -0.08 18.85 -22.39
N GLU A 160 1.20 18.60 -22.15
CA GLU A 160 2.05 17.77 -23.00
C GLU A 160 1.90 16.28 -22.69
N LYS A 161 2.47 15.46 -23.53
CA LYS A 161 2.43 14.00 -23.42
C LYS A 161 3.83 13.44 -23.22
N ALA A 162 3.89 12.30 -22.52
CA ALA A 162 5.17 11.66 -22.23
C ALA A 162 5.04 10.14 -22.12
N LEU A 163 6.19 9.46 -22.23
CA LEU A 163 6.36 8.04 -21.98
C LEU A 163 7.02 7.84 -20.60
N VAL A 164 6.47 6.97 -19.78
CA VAL A 164 7.09 6.56 -18.52
C VAL A 164 8.28 5.66 -18.79
N LEU A 165 9.47 6.09 -18.38
CA LEU A 165 10.71 5.32 -18.50
C LEU A 165 11.02 4.51 -17.24
N VAL A 166 10.77 5.09 -16.07
CA VAL A 166 11.03 4.45 -14.77
C VAL A 166 9.94 4.85 -13.79
N GLU A 167 9.31 3.85 -13.20
CA GLU A 167 8.30 4.03 -12.15
C GLU A 167 8.89 4.69 -10.91
N ASN A 168 8.06 5.43 -10.18
CA ASN A 168 8.39 5.94 -8.86
C ASN A 168 7.41 5.36 -7.82
N ALA A 169 7.85 4.33 -7.11
CA ALA A 169 7.03 3.68 -6.09
C ALA A 169 6.64 4.62 -4.92
N ALA A 170 7.45 5.63 -4.61
CA ALA A 170 7.15 6.58 -3.54
C ALA A 170 6.05 7.58 -3.93
N ASP A 171 6.02 8.00 -5.20
CA ASP A 171 5.00 8.87 -5.75
C ASP A 171 4.78 8.57 -7.23
N PHE A 172 3.73 7.80 -7.52
CA PHE A 172 3.39 7.39 -8.89
C PHE A 172 3.13 8.57 -9.83
N THR A 173 2.77 9.76 -9.32
CA THR A 173 2.58 10.95 -10.15
C THR A 173 3.90 11.62 -10.56
N ARG A 174 5.04 11.15 -10.04
CA ARG A 174 6.38 11.70 -10.28
C ARG A 174 7.38 10.63 -10.78
N PRO A 175 7.05 9.91 -11.87
CA PRO A 175 7.97 8.97 -12.50
C PRO A 175 9.11 9.69 -13.25
N MET A 176 10.05 8.93 -13.78
CA MET A 176 10.95 9.43 -14.83
C MET A 176 10.27 9.25 -16.18
N ILE A 177 10.25 10.32 -16.99
CA ILE A 177 9.51 10.36 -18.25
C ILE A 177 10.39 10.83 -19.41
N LEU A 178 10.01 10.41 -20.62
CA LEU A 178 10.45 11.00 -21.87
C LEU A 178 9.32 11.88 -22.42
N LYS A 179 9.54 13.19 -22.50
CA LYS A 179 8.56 14.15 -23.04
C LYS A 179 8.59 14.14 -24.56
N PHE A 180 7.44 13.92 -25.22
CA PHE A 180 7.39 13.77 -26.67
C PHE A 180 7.68 15.05 -27.44
N SER A 181 7.35 16.21 -26.90
CA SER A 181 7.52 17.49 -27.61
C SER A 181 8.97 17.89 -27.87
N ASN A 182 9.91 17.41 -27.03
CA ASN A 182 11.31 17.81 -27.11
C ASN A 182 12.29 16.63 -26.99
N ASN A 183 11.81 15.39 -26.87
CA ASN A 183 12.60 14.18 -26.68
C ASN A 183 13.59 14.24 -25.51
N MET A 184 13.24 15.01 -24.45
CA MET A 184 14.05 15.15 -23.27
C MET A 184 13.54 14.25 -22.13
N ILE A 185 14.48 13.74 -21.34
CA ILE A 185 14.19 12.91 -20.17
C ILE A 185 14.10 13.82 -18.95
N TYR A 186 12.99 13.69 -18.21
CA TYR A 186 12.73 14.41 -16.97
C TYR A 186 12.54 13.43 -15.82
N ASP A 187 13.26 13.65 -14.72
CA ASP A 187 12.99 12.94 -13.46
C ASP A 187 12.04 13.79 -12.61
N LEU A 188 10.74 13.46 -12.64
CA LEU A 188 9.73 14.18 -11.87
C LEU A 188 9.86 13.97 -10.36
N SER A 189 10.73 13.07 -9.90
CA SER A 189 11.05 12.92 -8.48
C SER A 189 12.00 14.01 -7.97
N ASP A 190 12.69 14.72 -8.87
CA ASP A 190 13.47 15.91 -8.51
C ASP A 190 12.50 17.03 -8.10
N PRO A 191 12.63 17.61 -6.90
CA PRO A 191 11.73 18.67 -6.43
C PRO A 191 11.63 19.87 -7.38
N VAL A 192 12.75 20.24 -8.00
CA VAL A 192 12.80 21.42 -8.92
C VAL A 192 11.92 21.20 -10.15
N ILE A 193 11.90 19.97 -10.67
CA ILE A 193 11.11 19.62 -11.85
C ILE A 193 9.68 19.22 -11.42
N GLY A 194 9.55 18.37 -10.42
CA GLY A 194 8.28 17.78 -10.01
C GLY A 194 7.31 18.77 -9.34
N ASP A 195 7.75 19.95 -8.92
CA ASP A 195 6.85 20.99 -8.42
C ASP A 195 6.16 21.74 -9.56
N SER A 196 6.79 21.81 -10.74
CA SER A 196 6.25 22.46 -11.94
C SER A 196 5.59 21.48 -12.90
N LEU A 197 6.03 20.21 -12.94
CA LEU A 197 5.61 19.20 -13.90
C LEU A 197 5.26 17.89 -13.19
N ARG A 198 4.08 17.35 -13.43
CA ARG A 198 3.61 16.08 -12.88
C ARG A 198 2.70 15.36 -13.86
N VAL A 199 2.57 14.04 -13.67
CA VAL A 199 1.57 13.26 -14.40
C VAL A 199 0.19 13.59 -13.86
N THR A 200 -0.74 13.90 -14.77
CA THR A 200 -2.15 14.19 -14.46
C THR A 200 -3.04 12.98 -14.68
N ASP A 201 -2.80 12.24 -15.78
CA ASP A 201 -3.60 11.06 -16.12
C ASP A 201 -2.81 10.10 -17.05
N ILE A 202 -3.34 8.88 -17.23
CA ILE A 202 -2.93 7.99 -18.31
C ILE A 202 -3.54 8.52 -19.60
N MET A 203 -2.74 8.53 -20.66
CA MET A 203 -3.23 8.91 -21.96
C MET A 203 -4.30 7.93 -22.44
N LYS A 204 -5.51 8.40 -22.68
CA LYS A 204 -6.63 7.57 -23.14
C LYS A 204 -6.40 7.19 -24.60
N THR A 205 -6.34 5.91 -24.90
CA THR A 205 -6.20 5.39 -26.26
C THR A 205 -7.31 5.84 -27.23
N MET A 206 -8.43 6.30 -26.70
CA MET A 206 -9.56 6.84 -27.46
C MET A 206 -9.49 8.34 -27.71
N ASP A 207 -8.47 9.04 -27.23
CA ASP A 207 -8.30 10.46 -27.55
C ASP A 207 -7.67 10.59 -28.95
N ASN A 208 -8.51 10.50 -29.98
CA ASN A 208 -8.14 10.59 -31.40
C ASN A 208 -7.46 11.91 -31.80
N ARG A 209 -7.25 12.82 -30.86
CA ARG A 209 -6.57 14.10 -31.10
C ARG A 209 -5.07 13.96 -31.28
N ILE A 210 -4.51 12.82 -30.87
CA ILE A 210 -3.11 12.49 -31.14
C ILE A 210 -3.08 11.05 -31.63
N ALA A 211 -3.08 10.88 -32.95
CA ALA A 211 -2.65 9.65 -33.58
C ALA A 211 -1.13 9.56 -33.33
N ILE A 212 -0.73 8.95 -32.20
CA ILE A 212 0.63 8.49 -32.06
C ILE A 212 0.68 7.27 -32.97
N ASP A 213 1.48 7.39 -34.00
CA ASP A 213 1.79 6.31 -34.91
C ASP A 213 2.38 5.17 -34.05
N GLU A 214 1.74 3.99 -34.08
CA GLU A 214 2.23 2.82 -33.34
C GLU A 214 3.68 2.50 -33.73
N GLU A 215 4.05 2.73 -34.98
CA GLU A 215 5.40 2.59 -35.50
C GLU A 215 6.38 3.59 -34.87
N ALA A 216 5.93 4.83 -34.62
CA ALA A 216 6.72 5.83 -33.89
C ALA A 216 6.89 5.42 -32.42
N LEU A 217 5.85 4.87 -31.79
CA LEU A 217 5.89 4.40 -30.41
C LEU A 217 6.82 3.20 -30.25
N GLU A 218 6.78 2.24 -31.18
CA GLU A 218 7.72 1.13 -31.23
C GLU A 218 9.16 1.60 -31.44
N HIS A 219 9.39 2.62 -32.27
CA HIS A 219 10.70 3.22 -32.46
C HIS A 219 11.23 3.87 -31.19
N PHE A 220 10.40 4.62 -30.46
CA PHE A 220 10.78 5.21 -29.18
C PHE A 220 11.09 4.17 -28.10
N VAL A 221 10.29 3.11 -28.02
CA VAL A 221 10.55 2.01 -27.08
C VAL A 221 11.72 1.13 -27.51
N ALA A 222 11.96 1.03 -28.83
CA ALA A 222 13.04 0.26 -29.41
C ALA A 222 14.37 0.99 -29.47
N ASP A 223 14.40 2.31 -29.32
CA ASP A 223 15.64 3.08 -29.37
C ASP A 223 16.57 2.65 -28.23
N GLN A 224 17.67 2.01 -28.62
CA GLN A 224 18.67 1.48 -27.71
C GLN A 224 19.28 2.57 -26.82
N TYR A 225 19.43 3.80 -27.34
CA TYR A 225 19.96 4.94 -26.59
C TYR A 225 19.04 5.34 -25.43
N ILE A 226 17.73 5.35 -25.65
CA ILE A 226 16.73 5.68 -24.62
C ILE A 226 16.74 4.61 -23.53
N ARG A 227 16.76 3.31 -23.93
CA ARG A 227 16.86 2.19 -22.97
C ARG A 227 18.15 2.27 -22.13
N GLU A 228 19.29 2.44 -22.78
CA GLU A 228 20.57 2.55 -22.09
C GLU A 228 20.64 3.77 -21.15
N THR A 229 20.00 4.87 -21.55
CA THR A 229 19.95 6.07 -20.72
C THR A 229 19.02 5.85 -19.52
N ALA A 230 17.85 5.28 -19.71
CA ALA A 230 16.92 4.90 -18.62
C ALA A 230 17.57 3.90 -17.66
N ASP A 231 18.28 2.89 -18.17
CA ASP A 231 18.98 1.90 -17.35
C ASP A 231 20.12 2.54 -16.54
N ARG A 232 20.88 3.45 -17.12
CA ARG A 232 21.93 4.21 -16.38
C ARG A 232 21.34 5.05 -15.23
N PHE A 233 20.19 5.71 -15.49
CA PHE A 233 19.49 6.46 -14.43
C PHE A 233 18.94 5.54 -13.35
N ARG A 234 18.34 4.39 -13.74
CA ARG A 234 17.84 3.36 -12.82
C ARG A 234 18.96 2.83 -11.92
N GLN A 235 20.11 2.50 -12.50
CA GLN A 235 21.30 2.04 -11.75
C GLN A 235 21.81 3.11 -10.79
N LYS A 236 21.85 4.40 -11.20
CA LYS A 236 22.23 5.51 -10.32
C LYS A 236 21.27 5.63 -9.12
N LYS A 237 19.94 5.57 -9.37
CA LYS A 237 18.93 5.61 -8.28
C LYS A 237 19.10 4.44 -7.31
N LEU A 238 19.28 3.22 -7.82
CA LEU A 238 19.52 2.03 -6.99
C LEU A 238 20.81 2.18 -6.16
N ALA A 239 21.88 2.67 -6.76
CA ALA A 239 23.14 2.89 -6.03
C ALA A 239 22.99 3.95 -4.93
N ILE A 240 22.23 5.02 -5.17
CA ILE A 240 21.94 6.06 -4.16
C ILE A 240 21.07 5.48 -3.04
N ALA A 241 20.02 4.70 -3.37
CA ALA A 241 19.16 4.05 -2.39
C ALA A 241 19.96 3.07 -1.51
N GLN A 242 20.81 2.24 -2.11
CA GLN A 242 21.68 1.33 -1.37
C GLN A 242 22.68 2.06 -0.47
N ARG A 243 23.25 3.20 -0.91
CA ARG A 243 24.12 4.04 -0.08
C ARG A 243 23.35 4.63 1.10
N LYS A 244 22.12 5.11 0.90
CA LYS A 244 21.26 5.62 1.98
C LYS A 244 20.91 4.52 2.98
N GLN A 245 20.56 3.31 2.51
CA GLN A 245 20.29 2.17 3.39
C GLN A 245 21.52 1.75 4.20
N LYS A 246 22.69 1.66 3.57
CA LYS A 246 23.95 1.36 4.28
C LYS A 246 24.31 2.43 5.30
N ALA A 247 24.09 3.71 4.97
CA ALA A 247 24.32 4.82 5.90
C ALA A 247 23.34 4.78 7.10
N ALA A 248 22.06 4.47 6.85
CA ALA A 248 21.06 4.30 7.91
C ALA A 248 21.36 3.10 8.81
N GLN A 249 21.78 1.96 8.23
CA GLN A 249 22.20 0.78 8.99
C GLN A 249 23.45 1.05 9.83
N LYS A 250 24.42 1.78 9.27
CA LYS A 250 25.64 2.18 10.00
C LYS A 250 25.29 3.09 11.18
N LYS A 251 24.45 4.10 10.96
CA LYS A 251 24.01 5.00 12.03
C LYS A 251 23.26 4.24 13.14
N SER A 252 22.36 3.33 12.80
CA SER A 252 21.68 2.46 13.77
C SER A 252 22.65 1.56 14.55
N MET A 253 23.69 1.05 13.90
CA MET A 253 24.74 0.26 14.56
C MET A 253 25.59 1.11 15.50
N ASP A 254 25.98 2.32 15.08
CA ASP A 254 26.74 3.24 15.90
C ASP A 254 25.91 3.68 17.14
N ASP A 255 24.62 3.98 16.96
CA ASP A 255 23.70 4.30 18.06
C ASP A 255 23.54 3.12 19.05
N LEU A 256 23.52 1.87 18.56
CA LEU A 256 23.50 0.68 19.42
C LEU A 256 24.83 0.48 20.19
N LEU A 257 25.95 0.76 19.56
CA LEU A 257 27.28 0.66 20.21
C LEU A 257 27.47 1.75 21.28
N ASP A 258 27.00 2.97 21.03
CA ASP A 258 27.05 4.06 22.01
C ASP A 258 26.12 3.78 23.20
N ASN A 259 24.93 3.24 22.98
CA ASN A 259 24.05 2.78 24.05
C ASN A 259 24.64 1.61 24.86
N ALA A 260 25.39 0.71 24.22
CA ALA A 260 26.08 -0.39 24.91
C ALA A 260 27.26 0.12 25.77
N ARG A 261 27.95 1.20 25.36
CA ARG A 261 29.03 1.84 26.14
C ARG A 261 28.51 2.54 27.42
N VAL A 262 27.29 3.02 27.41
CA VAL A 262 26.65 3.65 28.59
C VAL A 262 26.28 2.62 29.67
N LEU A 263 26.24 1.31 29.33
CA LEU A 263 25.91 0.22 30.23
C LEU A 263 27.14 -0.45 30.88
N THR A 264 28.36 0.05 30.69
CA THR A 264 29.53 -0.43 31.43
C THR A 264 29.47 0.09 32.87
N PRO A 265 29.46 -0.78 33.89
CA PRO A 265 29.41 -0.34 35.29
C PRO A 265 30.69 0.49 35.60
N PRO A 266 30.57 1.47 36.53
CA PRO A 266 31.72 2.29 36.92
C PRO A 266 32.87 1.39 37.45
N PRO A 267 34.15 1.77 37.28
CA PRO A 267 35.28 1.00 37.77
C PRO A 267 35.13 0.81 39.28
N ILE A 268 35.26 -0.46 39.71
CA ILE A 268 35.27 -0.84 41.12
C ILE A 268 36.47 -0.16 41.77
N ALA A 269 36.20 0.64 42.81
CA ALA A 269 37.21 1.28 43.62
C ALA A 269 38.17 0.23 44.23
N PRO A 270 39.49 0.49 44.32
CA PRO A 270 40.43 -0.45 44.89
C PRO A 270 40.14 -0.69 46.38
N VAL A 271 40.02 -1.99 46.72
CA VAL A 271 39.86 -2.44 48.11
C VAL A 271 41.17 -2.17 48.83
N PRO A 272 41.15 -1.62 50.10
CA PRO A 272 42.37 -1.42 50.88
C PRO A 272 43.01 -2.77 51.22
N GLU A 273 44.33 -2.86 51.06
CA GLU A 273 45.14 -4.00 51.50
C GLU A 273 45.08 -4.13 53.02
N GLU A 274 44.42 -5.18 53.52
CA GLU A 274 44.58 -5.63 54.92
C GLU A 274 45.73 -6.61 55.00
N ASP A 275 46.55 -6.41 56.05
CA ASP A 275 47.79 -7.02 56.48
C ASP A 275 47.87 -8.56 56.26
N ALA A 276 48.94 -8.97 55.65
CA ALA A 276 49.39 -10.34 55.49
C ALA A 276 49.97 -10.88 56.81
N SER A 277 49.26 -11.79 57.47
CA SER A 277 49.82 -12.70 58.45
C SER A 277 49.99 -14.09 57.84
N PRO A 278 51.06 -14.83 58.14
CA PRO A 278 51.43 -16.04 57.40
C PRO A 278 50.63 -17.28 57.86
N ILE A 279 49.92 -17.91 56.98
CA ILE A 279 49.23 -19.16 57.22
C ILE A 279 50.14 -20.37 56.90
N ARG A 280 50.32 -21.18 57.92
CA ARG A 280 51.10 -22.43 57.92
C ARG A 280 50.60 -23.44 56.85
N LYS A 281 51.58 -24.07 56.19
CA LYS A 281 51.42 -25.20 55.27
C LYS A 281 50.89 -26.45 56.03
N ALA A 282 49.81 -27.08 55.60
CA ALA A 282 49.38 -28.41 55.94
C ALA A 282 49.62 -29.41 54.79
N PRO A 283 49.85 -30.73 55.05
CA PRO A 283 50.50 -31.61 54.11
C PRO A 283 49.56 -32.25 53.09
N ARG A 284 50.11 -32.52 51.90
CA ARG A 284 49.46 -33.23 50.77
C ARG A 284 49.12 -34.66 51.13
N LYS A 285 47.87 -35.07 51.01
CA LYS A 285 47.48 -36.50 50.87
C LYS A 285 47.28 -36.79 49.37
N ARG A 286 48.10 -37.74 48.90
CA ARG A 286 47.90 -38.46 47.63
C ARG A 286 46.68 -39.39 47.80
N MET A 287 45.77 -39.37 46.82
CA MET A 287 44.81 -40.46 46.68
C MET A 287 44.93 -41.05 45.28
N LYS A 288 45.05 -42.40 45.28
CA LYS A 288 45.25 -43.25 44.10
C LYS A 288 43.92 -43.47 43.41
N LEU A 289 43.98 -43.61 42.09
CA LEU A 289 42.97 -44.21 41.23
C LEU A 289 42.73 -45.70 41.63
N VAL A 290 41.46 -46.06 41.57
CA VAL A 290 40.96 -47.31 41.03
C VAL A 290 39.76 -46.93 40.14
#